data_cc3e4f7c723abf3cfe824a517c2b9b94
#
_entry.id   cc3e4f7c723abf3cfe824a517c2b9b94
#
_cell.length_a   1.000
_cell.length_b   1.000
_cell.length_c   1.000
_cell.angle_alpha   90.00
_cell.angle_beta   90.00
_cell.angle_gamma   90.00
#
_symmetry.space_group_name_H-M   'P 1'
#
loop_
_entity.id
_entity.type
_entity.pdbx_description
1 polymer ?
#
loop_
_entity_poly.entity_id
_entity_poly.type
_entity_poly.pdbx_seq_one_letter_code
_entity_poly.pdbx_strand_id
1 'polypeptide(L)'
;MDSAVIIGAFEFLGFHFCQTLLERGYEVTGVHLDNGEDDAILIEKRLEIGRNANFKEEAFSDWLNCDSISEQTLILIDFYDYFINRHTDFFEKLHLLETYLINNEKNIIETDSRVVSLLPVQWLQQMSDKIDHILQKEAISHRIYLPSIYGPWQSSAFIFQQYLLKSMIPDTRISINDREWFHDTLYIEDIVDPILMLAEKTSASSILKSEDPNHWRKCADYLSIPNEEDKFKHHNGTLNTTHINIIIVKSHFLFSEGIEKQKRHLKLLQAGRI
;
A
#
# COMPACT_ATOMS: atom_id res chain seq x y z
N MET A 1 11.82 -14.64 9.60
CA MET A 1 11.11 -13.45 10.14
C MET A 1 9.82 -13.93 10.77
N ASP A 2 9.59 -13.60 12.05
CA ASP A 2 8.41 -14.05 12.78
C ASP A 2 7.62 -12.86 13.35
N SER A 3 8.13 -11.62 13.16
CA SER A 3 7.49 -10.38 13.58
C SER A 3 7.47 -9.34 12.46
N ALA A 4 6.46 -8.47 12.48
CA ALA A 4 6.33 -7.38 11.53
C ALA A 4 5.76 -6.12 12.20
N VAL A 5 6.24 -4.96 11.74
CA VAL A 5 5.67 -3.64 12.06
C VAL A 5 5.13 -3.08 10.75
N ILE A 6 3.85 -2.74 10.71
CA ILE A 6 3.18 -2.21 9.52
C ILE A 6 2.74 -0.76 9.79
N ILE A 7 3.48 0.20 9.22
CA ILE A 7 3.11 1.63 9.29
C ILE A 7 2.10 1.91 8.17
N GLY A 8 0.89 2.28 8.55
CA GLY A 8 -0.28 2.32 7.68
C GLY A 8 -1.15 1.06 7.77
N ALA A 9 -1.16 0.40 8.93
CA ALA A 9 -1.84 -0.89 9.15
C ALA A 9 -3.33 -0.90 8.79
N PHE A 10 -4.00 0.24 8.85
CA PHE A 10 -5.41 0.38 8.49
C PHE A 10 -5.61 1.09 7.14
N GLU A 11 -4.55 1.43 6.42
CA GLU A 11 -4.64 1.81 5.03
C GLU A 11 -4.99 0.59 4.16
N PHE A 12 -5.16 0.76 2.87
CA PHE A 12 -5.59 -0.34 2.00
C PHE A 12 -4.52 -1.44 1.87
N LEU A 13 -3.30 -1.08 1.50
CA LEU A 13 -2.21 -2.05 1.36
C LEU A 13 -1.78 -2.60 2.73
N GLY A 14 -1.54 -1.70 3.70
CA GLY A 14 -1.10 -2.10 5.03
C GLY A 14 -2.04 -3.09 5.69
N PHE A 15 -3.36 -2.95 5.49
CA PHE A 15 -4.36 -3.87 6.03
C PHE A 15 -4.24 -5.28 5.46
N HIS A 16 -4.05 -5.41 4.14
CA HIS A 16 -3.84 -6.72 3.51
C HIS A 16 -2.53 -7.38 3.93
N PHE A 17 -1.47 -6.59 4.16
CA PHE A 17 -0.23 -7.12 4.73
C PHE A 17 -0.44 -7.61 6.16
N CYS A 18 -1.17 -6.85 7.01
CA CYS A 18 -1.52 -7.30 8.36
C CYS A 18 -2.26 -8.64 8.32
N GLN A 19 -3.32 -8.74 7.51
CA GLN A 19 -4.09 -9.99 7.38
C GLN A 19 -3.21 -11.16 6.96
N THR A 20 -2.45 -11.01 5.87
CA THR A 20 -1.63 -12.11 5.33
C THR A 20 -0.54 -12.54 6.32
N LEU A 21 0.11 -11.62 7.01
CA LEU A 21 1.15 -11.95 7.99
C LEU A 21 0.57 -12.62 9.24
N LEU A 22 -0.58 -12.16 9.72
CA LEU A 22 -1.29 -12.80 10.83
C LEU A 22 -1.75 -14.22 10.48
N GLU A 23 -2.26 -14.44 9.26
CA GLU A 23 -2.62 -15.78 8.76
C GLU A 23 -1.40 -16.71 8.68
N ARG A 24 -0.21 -16.18 8.48
CA ARG A 24 1.07 -16.92 8.49
C ARG A 24 1.66 -17.10 9.88
N GLY A 25 0.98 -16.61 10.92
CA GLY A 25 1.40 -16.74 12.31
C GLY A 25 2.46 -15.74 12.78
N TYR A 26 2.68 -14.65 12.03
CA TYR A 26 3.57 -13.57 12.48
C TYR A 26 2.97 -12.81 13.66
N GLU A 27 3.83 -12.29 14.54
CA GLU A 27 3.46 -11.23 15.47
C GLU A 27 3.46 -9.90 14.73
N VAL A 28 2.31 -9.23 14.63
CA VAL A 28 2.14 -8.00 13.85
C VAL A 28 1.82 -6.82 14.76
N THR A 29 2.70 -5.81 14.74
CA THR A 29 2.39 -4.50 15.30
C THR A 29 1.85 -3.59 14.19
N GLY A 30 0.56 -3.29 14.25
CA GLY A 30 -0.10 -2.38 13.32
C GLY A 30 -0.01 -0.95 13.82
N VAL A 31 0.74 -0.11 13.11
CA VAL A 31 0.95 1.30 13.44
C VAL A 31 0.04 2.18 12.60
N HIS A 32 -0.75 3.05 13.26
CA HIS A 32 -1.65 3.98 12.59
C HIS A 32 -1.34 5.43 12.99
N LEU A 33 -1.75 6.39 12.17
CA LEU A 33 -1.65 7.81 12.52
C LEU A 33 -2.65 8.14 13.65
N ASP A 34 -2.24 9.06 14.53
CA ASP A 34 -3.03 9.53 15.68
C ASP A 34 -4.19 10.44 15.23
N ASN A 35 -4.92 10.06 14.20
CA ASN A 35 -5.88 10.95 13.54
C ASN A 35 -7.32 10.58 13.87
N GLY A 36 -7.98 11.46 14.60
CA GLY A 36 -9.38 11.78 14.50
C GLY A 36 -10.38 10.69 14.89
N GLU A 37 -11.61 10.94 14.56
CA GLU A 37 -12.74 10.05 14.81
C GLU A 37 -12.64 8.80 13.92
N ASP A 38 -12.87 7.63 14.51
CA ASP A 38 -12.95 6.36 13.79
C ASP A 38 -14.12 6.41 12.79
N ASP A 39 -13.81 6.31 11.52
CA ASP A 39 -14.85 6.09 10.53
C ASP A 39 -15.34 4.62 10.55
N ALA A 40 -16.48 4.35 9.93
CA ALA A 40 -17.07 3.02 9.93
C ALA A 40 -16.13 1.96 9.30
N ILE A 41 -15.33 2.34 8.30
CA ILE A 41 -14.39 1.44 7.62
C ILE A 41 -13.24 1.06 8.56
N LEU A 42 -12.72 2.02 9.32
CA LEU A 42 -11.67 1.78 10.30
C LEU A 42 -12.15 0.85 11.42
N ILE A 43 -13.37 1.06 11.91
CA ILE A 43 -13.99 0.19 12.92
C ILE A 43 -14.10 -1.25 12.39
N GLU A 44 -14.58 -1.45 11.17
CA GLU A 44 -14.69 -2.79 10.56
C GLU A 44 -13.32 -3.46 10.40
N LYS A 45 -12.31 -2.73 9.93
CA LYS A 45 -10.93 -3.25 9.84
C LYS A 45 -10.39 -3.67 11.20
N ARG A 46 -10.61 -2.87 12.24
CA ARG A 46 -10.23 -3.21 13.62
C ARG A 46 -10.95 -4.47 14.14
N LEU A 47 -12.24 -4.63 13.81
CA LEU A 47 -13.00 -5.81 14.21
C LEU A 47 -12.49 -7.08 13.51
N GLU A 48 -12.00 -6.96 12.28
CA GLU A 48 -11.54 -8.10 11.49
C GLU A 48 -10.19 -8.64 12.00
N ILE A 49 -9.22 -7.78 12.30
CA ILE A 49 -7.87 -8.22 12.73
C ILE A 49 -7.62 -8.13 14.22
N GLY A 50 -8.31 -7.23 14.93
CA GLY A 50 -8.02 -6.92 16.35
C GLY A 50 -8.33 -8.04 17.34
N ARG A 51 -9.00 -9.13 16.91
CA ARG A 51 -9.22 -10.32 17.72
C ARG A 51 -8.10 -11.35 17.63
N ASN A 52 -7.14 -11.14 16.73
CA ASN A 52 -5.99 -12.04 16.60
C ASN A 52 -5.02 -11.78 17.76
N ALA A 53 -4.66 -12.83 18.50
CA ALA A 53 -3.76 -12.72 19.64
C ALA A 53 -2.34 -12.25 19.28
N ASN A 54 -1.97 -12.40 18.00
CA ASN A 54 -0.68 -11.97 17.48
C ASN A 54 -0.71 -10.54 16.92
N PHE A 55 -1.86 -9.84 17.02
CA PHE A 55 -1.99 -8.46 16.57
C PHE A 55 -1.92 -7.48 17.75
N LYS A 56 -1.05 -6.48 17.62
CA LYS A 56 -0.96 -5.34 18.53
C LYS A 56 -1.18 -4.06 17.74
N GLU A 57 -2.10 -3.21 18.17
CA GLU A 57 -2.32 -1.88 17.60
C GLU A 57 -1.51 -0.85 18.38
N GLU A 58 -0.84 0.05 17.67
CA GLU A 58 -0.10 1.17 18.26
C GLU A 58 -0.32 2.46 17.48
N ALA A 59 -0.38 3.58 18.21
CA ALA A 59 -0.33 4.90 17.60
C ALA A 59 1.10 5.21 17.11
N PHE A 60 1.21 5.97 16.02
CA PHE A 60 2.50 6.30 15.42
C PHE A 60 3.44 7.02 16.38
N SER A 61 2.92 7.96 17.19
CA SER A 61 3.69 8.65 18.23
C SER A 61 4.23 7.71 19.29
N ASP A 62 3.44 6.71 19.70
CA ASP A 62 3.84 5.76 20.75
C ASP A 62 4.89 4.78 20.21
N TRP A 63 4.70 4.29 18.98
CA TRP A 63 5.66 3.40 18.34
C TRP A 63 7.03 4.04 18.15
N LEU A 64 7.10 5.34 17.79
CA LEU A 64 8.37 6.07 17.65
C LEU A 64 9.17 6.18 18.96
N ASN A 65 8.52 6.01 20.11
CA ASN A 65 9.16 6.01 21.43
C ASN A 65 9.59 4.60 21.87
N CYS A 66 9.36 3.55 21.06
CA CYS A 66 9.83 2.21 21.39
C CYS A 66 11.34 2.10 21.19
N ASP A 67 12.05 1.66 22.24
CA ASP A 67 13.51 1.64 22.28
C ASP A 67 14.14 0.42 21.54
N SER A 68 13.35 -0.57 21.11
CA SER A 68 13.89 -1.79 20.54
C SER A 68 13.03 -2.38 19.43
N ILE A 69 13.70 -2.79 18.37
CA ILE A 69 13.15 -3.60 17.29
C ILE A 69 13.53 -5.05 17.59
N SER A 70 12.56 -5.96 17.54
CA SER A 70 12.79 -7.39 17.75
C SER A 70 13.71 -7.97 16.66
N GLU A 71 14.33 -9.11 16.93
CA GLU A 71 15.16 -9.79 15.92
C GLU A 71 14.32 -10.16 14.69
N GLN A 72 14.91 -10.04 13.51
CA GLN A 72 14.34 -10.40 12.22
C GLN A 72 12.96 -9.80 11.94
N THR A 73 12.74 -8.55 12.35
CA THR A 73 11.48 -7.85 12.13
C THR A 73 11.39 -7.28 10.71
N LEU A 74 10.24 -7.48 10.07
CA LEU A 74 9.87 -6.76 8.85
C LEU A 74 9.22 -5.42 9.24
N ILE A 75 9.81 -4.31 8.85
CA ILE A 75 9.22 -2.97 8.98
C ILE A 75 8.70 -2.56 7.61
N LEU A 76 7.39 -2.57 7.42
CA LEU A 76 6.75 -2.16 6.19
C LEU A 76 6.15 -0.76 6.36
N ILE A 77 6.44 0.14 5.41
CA ILE A 77 5.97 1.53 5.42
C ILE A 77 5.11 1.76 4.18
N ASP A 78 3.84 2.07 4.40
CA ASP A 78 2.87 2.31 3.34
C ASP A 78 2.84 3.79 2.93
N PHE A 79 3.87 4.25 2.22
CA PHE A 79 3.85 5.58 1.61
C PHE A 79 2.83 5.68 0.46
N TYR A 80 2.51 4.55 -0.17
CA TYR A 80 1.63 4.51 -1.33
C TYR A 80 0.23 5.02 -0.98
N ASP A 81 -0.42 4.43 0.01
CA ASP A 81 -1.77 4.82 0.38
C ASP A 81 -1.82 6.21 1.02
N TYR A 82 -0.83 6.54 1.86
CA TYR A 82 -0.72 7.89 2.42
C TYR A 82 -0.59 8.97 1.33
N PHE A 83 0.12 8.67 0.24
CA PHE A 83 0.22 9.59 -0.89
C PHE A 83 -1.11 9.69 -1.64
N ILE A 84 -1.70 8.55 -2.04
CA ILE A 84 -2.94 8.52 -2.82
C ILE A 84 -4.10 9.18 -2.06
N ASN A 85 -4.23 8.90 -0.76
CA ASN A 85 -5.29 9.42 0.10
C ASN A 85 -5.02 10.85 0.62
N ARG A 86 -3.88 11.47 0.25
CA ARG A 86 -3.50 12.84 0.63
C ARG A 86 -3.37 13.06 2.14
N HIS A 87 -2.86 12.08 2.88
CA HIS A 87 -2.60 12.20 4.32
C HIS A 87 -1.43 13.16 4.59
N THR A 88 -1.71 14.46 4.60
CA THR A 88 -0.70 15.51 4.83
C THR A 88 0.00 15.35 6.16
N ASP A 89 -0.73 14.97 7.20
CA ASP A 89 -0.24 14.79 8.57
C ASP A 89 0.89 13.76 8.65
N PHE A 90 0.82 12.69 7.85
CA PHE A 90 1.92 11.73 7.76
C PHE A 90 3.19 12.38 7.20
N PHE A 91 3.05 13.14 6.11
CA PHE A 91 4.19 13.79 5.47
C PHE A 91 4.78 14.91 6.31
N GLU A 92 3.98 15.56 7.16
CA GLU A 92 4.48 16.53 8.16
C GLU A 92 5.32 15.85 9.25
N LYS A 93 4.94 14.63 9.65
CA LYS A 93 5.64 13.80 10.65
C LYS A 93 6.79 12.96 10.08
N LEU A 94 7.05 13.03 8.79
CA LEU A 94 8.03 12.20 8.09
C LEU A 94 9.45 12.31 8.68
N HIS A 95 9.83 13.51 9.14
CA HIS A 95 11.11 13.75 9.81
C HIS A 95 11.28 12.96 11.12
N LEU A 96 10.19 12.62 11.81
CA LEU A 96 10.22 11.79 13.02
C LEU A 96 10.55 10.34 12.66
N LEU A 97 9.91 9.82 11.59
CA LEU A 97 10.20 8.50 11.07
C LEU A 97 11.65 8.39 10.58
N GLU A 98 12.14 9.40 9.85
CA GLU A 98 13.54 9.49 9.44
C GLU A 98 14.49 9.41 10.63
N THR A 99 14.24 10.24 11.65
CA THR A 99 15.04 10.27 12.88
C THR A 99 15.05 8.91 13.57
N TYR A 100 13.86 8.26 13.66
CA TYR A 100 13.73 6.92 14.24
C TYR A 100 14.58 5.89 13.49
N LEU A 101 14.44 5.83 12.17
CA LEU A 101 15.18 4.88 11.32
C LEU A 101 16.71 5.11 11.40
N ILE A 102 17.15 6.38 11.44
CA ILE A 102 18.56 6.73 11.60
C ILE A 102 19.09 6.26 12.96
N ASN A 103 18.39 6.55 14.04
CA ASN A 103 18.79 6.20 15.39
C ASN A 103 18.82 4.67 15.59
N ASN A 104 17.95 3.94 14.91
CA ASN A 104 17.83 2.49 15.01
C ASN A 104 18.58 1.72 13.89
N GLU A 105 19.29 2.39 12.98
CA GLU A 105 19.97 1.74 11.85
C GLU A 105 20.89 0.60 12.28
N LYS A 106 21.71 0.84 13.30
CA LYS A 106 22.63 -0.17 13.83
C LYS A 106 21.85 -1.37 14.39
N ASN A 107 20.79 -1.14 15.13
CA ASN A 107 19.93 -2.19 15.69
C ASN A 107 19.25 -2.98 14.57
N ILE A 108 18.68 -2.31 13.56
CA ILE A 108 18.05 -2.95 12.39
C ILE A 108 19.04 -3.91 11.69
N ILE A 109 20.29 -3.50 11.51
CA ILE A 109 21.33 -4.33 10.90
C ILE A 109 21.71 -5.50 11.80
N GLU A 110 21.96 -5.26 13.08
CA GLU A 110 22.39 -6.28 14.05
C GLU A 110 21.32 -7.34 14.30
N THR A 111 20.03 -6.97 14.20
CA THR A 111 18.89 -7.88 14.38
C THR A 111 18.46 -8.57 13.08
N ASP A 112 19.16 -8.36 11.97
CA ASP A 112 18.79 -8.84 10.63
C ASP A 112 17.36 -8.44 10.22
N SER A 113 16.90 -7.29 10.69
CA SER A 113 15.58 -6.73 10.35
C SER A 113 15.62 -6.04 8.97
N ARG A 114 14.45 -5.87 8.36
CA ARG A 114 14.31 -5.34 7.00
C ARG A 114 13.30 -4.20 6.98
N VAL A 115 13.62 -3.15 6.23
CA VAL A 115 12.70 -2.05 5.96
C VAL A 115 12.20 -2.16 4.53
N VAL A 116 10.90 -2.16 4.34
CA VAL A 116 10.24 -2.18 3.03
C VAL A 116 9.36 -0.95 2.90
N SER A 117 9.62 -0.13 1.88
CA SER A 117 8.83 1.04 1.56
C SER A 117 7.98 0.78 0.32
N LEU A 118 6.66 0.86 0.48
CA LEU A 118 5.71 0.80 -0.64
C LEU A 118 5.51 2.20 -1.18
N LEU A 119 5.84 2.41 -2.45
CA LEU A 119 5.93 3.72 -3.06
C LEU A 119 5.06 3.78 -4.32
N PRO A 120 4.39 4.90 -4.61
CA PRO A 120 3.71 5.06 -5.88
C PRO A 120 4.73 5.21 -7.02
N VAL A 121 4.45 4.57 -8.17
CA VAL A 121 5.34 4.59 -9.33
C VAL A 121 5.61 6.01 -9.85
N GLN A 122 4.71 6.95 -9.62
CA GLN A 122 4.86 8.36 -10.00
C GLN A 122 6.06 9.02 -9.32
N TRP A 123 6.47 8.53 -8.16
CA TRP A 123 7.65 9.07 -7.47
C TRP A 123 8.96 8.82 -8.20
N LEU A 124 9.00 7.89 -9.16
CA LEU A 124 10.14 7.75 -10.07
C LEU A 124 10.36 8.97 -10.98
N GLN A 125 9.34 9.83 -11.13
CA GLN A 125 9.40 11.04 -11.93
C GLN A 125 9.48 12.32 -11.10
N GLN A 126 8.98 12.30 -9.88
CA GLN A 126 8.70 13.49 -9.07
C GLN A 126 9.35 13.47 -7.68
N MET A 127 10.38 12.61 -7.47
CA MET A 127 10.94 12.42 -6.14
C MET A 127 11.31 13.76 -5.51
N SER A 128 10.74 14.02 -4.33
CA SER A 128 11.19 15.13 -3.50
C SER A 128 12.44 14.72 -2.73
N ASP A 129 13.44 15.60 -2.67
CA ASP A 129 14.70 15.39 -1.95
C ASP A 129 14.52 14.86 -0.50
N LYS A 130 13.36 15.18 0.12
CA LYS A 130 13.06 14.79 1.50
C LYS A 130 12.81 13.28 1.67
N ILE A 131 12.13 12.65 0.70
CA ILE A 131 11.84 11.21 0.78
C ILE A 131 13.06 10.42 0.35
N ASP A 132 13.81 10.92 -0.62
CA ASP A 132 15.08 10.35 -1.02
C ASP A 132 16.04 10.18 0.15
N HIS A 133 16.11 11.17 1.04
CA HIS A 133 17.03 11.11 2.18
C HIS A 133 16.70 9.97 3.15
N ILE A 134 15.41 9.69 3.37
CA ILE A 134 14.95 8.56 4.18
C ILE A 134 15.23 7.22 3.50
N LEU A 135 15.08 7.20 2.16
CA LEU A 135 15.18 5.98 1.36
C LEU A 135 16.61 5.68 0.87
N GLN A 136 17.55 6.63 0.98
CA GLN A 136 18.92 6.48 0.45
C GLN A 136 19.81 5.51 1.24
N LYS A 137 19.38 5.03 2.41
CA LYS A 137 20.10 4.02 3.16
C LYS A 137 19.91 2.64 2.55
N GLU A 138 20.65 2.38 1.47
CA GLU A 138 20.54 1.16 0.65
C GLU A 138 20.78 -0.14 1.44
N ALA A 139 21.52 -0.09 2.53
CA ALA A 139 21.94 -1.29 3.24
C ALA A 139 20.81 -2.07 3.92
N ILE A 140 19.69 -1.41 4.23
CA ILE A 140 18.58 -1.99 5.00
C ILE A 140 17.20 -1.80 4.35
N SER A 141 17.09 -1.04 3.26
CA SER A 141 15.82 -0.59 2.70
C SER A 141 15.52 -1.18 1.33
N HIS A 142 14.36 -1.82 1.19
CA HIS A 142 13.77 -2.17 -0.10
C HIS A 142 12.76 -1.10 -0.51
N ARG A 143 12.93 -0.56 -1.71
CA ARG A 143 11.99 0.40 -2.31
C ARG A 143 11.16 -0.32 -3.37
N ILE A 144 9.87 -0.43 -3.15
CA ILE A 144 8.97 -1.14 -4.06
C ILE A 144 7.96 -0.16 -4.63
N TYR A 145 8.12 0.13 -5.92
CA TYR A 145 7.26 1.03 -6.66
C TYR A 145 6.07 0.29 -7.24
N LEU A 146 4.87 0.78 -6.95
CA LEU A 146 3.61 0.15 -7.27
C LEU A 146 2.80 0.99 -8.27
N PRO A 147 2.22 0.37 -9.31
CA PRO A 147 1.20 1.00 -10.16
C PRO A 147 -0.11 1.19 -9.38
N SER A 148 -1.23 1.41 -10.06
CA SER A 148 -2.53 1.35 -9.39
C SER A 148 -2.78 -0.06 -8.83
N ILE A 149 -3.27 -0.13 -7.60
CA ILE A 149 -3.63 -1.40 -6.97
C ILE A 149 -5.13 -1.42 -6.72
N TYR A 150 -5.80 -2.55 -7.02
CA TYR A 150 -7.23 -2.70 -6.80
C TYR A 150 -7.56 -3.97 -6.00
N GLY A 151 -8.73 -3.97 -5.35
CA GLY A 151 -9.21 -5.10 -4.55
C GLY A 151 -10.11 -4.67 -3.38
N PRO A 152 -10.53 -5.62 -2.54
CA PRO A 152 -11.27 -5.34 -1.31
C PRO A 152 -10.58 -4.28 -0.46
N TRP A 153 -11.33 -3.45 0.25
CA TRP A 153 -10.84 -2.36 1.09
C TRP A 153 -10.18 -1.18 0.35
N GLN A 154 -10.15 -1.17 -0.99
CA GLN A 154 -9.65 -0.02 -1.75
C GLN A 154 -10.42 1.25 -1.38
N SER A 155 -9.71 2.37 -1.15
CA SER A 155 -10.33 3.64 -0.77
C SER A 155 -11.10 4.27 -1.94
N SER A 156 -12.04 5.17 -1.61
CA SER A 156 -12.78 5.95 -2.61
C SER A 156 -11.91 6.99 -3.36
N ALA A 157 -10.65 7.14 -3.01
CA ALA A 157 -9.70 7.94 -3.78
C ALA A 157 -9.38 7.32 -5.16
N PHE A 158 -9.60 6.01 -5.33
CA PHE A 158 -9.32 5.28 -6.56
C PHE A 158 -10.51 5.22 -7.51
N ILE A 159 -10.24 5.35 -8.81
CA ILE A 159 -11.27 5.42 -9.85
C ILE A 159 -12.13 4.14 -9.91
N PHE A 160 -11.53 2.95 -9.78
CA PHE A 160 -12.27 1.70 -9.81
C PHE A 160 -13.28 1.60 -8.67
N GLN A 161 -12.87 1.97 -7.46
CA GLN A 161 -13.75 1.99 -6.29
C GLN A 161 -14.91 2.98 -6.49
N GLN A 162 -14.65 4.16 -7.05
CA GLN A 162 -15.69 5.14 -7.35
C GLN A 162 -16.73 4.62 -8.35
N TYR A 163 -16.29 3.93 -9.42
CA TYR A 163 -17.21 3.36 -10.40
C TYR A 163 -18.01 2.18 -9.83
N LEU A 164 -17.41 1.37 -8.96
CA LEU A 164 -18.16 0.34 -8.21
C LEU A 164 -19.20 0.98 -7.31
N LEU A 165 -18.85 2.01 -6.54
CA LEU A 165 -19.81 2.78 -5.72
C LEU A 165 -20.93 3.37 -6.57
N LYS A 166 -20.59 4.00 -7.70
CA LYS A 166 -21.60 4.56 -8.63
C LYS A 166 -22.54 3.52 -9.19
N SER A 167 -22.08 2.28 -9.40
CA SER A 167 -22.94 1.18 -9.85
C SER A 167 -24.01 0.78 -8.82
N MET A 168 -23.81 1.14 -7.56
CA MET A 168 -24.72 0.85 -6.44
C MET A 168 -25.51 2.10 -6.00
N ILE A 169 -24.86 3.26 -6.06
CA ILE A 169 -25.39 4.56 -5.67
C ILE A 169 -25.26 5.49 -6.87
N PRO A 170 -26.30 5.62 -7.72
CA PRO A 170 -26.23 6.34 -9.01
C PRO A 170 -25.78 7.80 -8.90
N ASP A 171 -26.09 8.47 -7.79
CA ASP A 171 -25.73 9.88 -7.55
C ASP A 171 -24.25 10.07 -7.10
N THR A 172 -23.45 9.00 -7.04
CA THR A 172 -22.03 9.09 -6.69
C THR A 172 -21.29 9.95 -7.72
N ARG A 173 -20.66 11.01 -7.24
CA ARG A 173 -19.79 11.87 -8.06
C ARG A 173 -18.45 11.19 -8.27
N ILE A 174 -17.99 11.17 -9.53
CA ILE A 174 -16.66 10.70 -9.88
C ILE A 174 -15.69 11.87 -9.83
N SER A 175 -14.58 11.68 -9.11
CA SER A 175 -13.48 12.63 -9.03
C SER A 175 -12.17 11.92 -9.37
N ILE A 176 -11.53 12.32 -10.47
CA ILE A 176 -10.25 11.74 -10.89
C ILE A 176 -9.18 12.20 -9.92
N ASN A 177 -8.48 11.26 -9.32
CA ASN A 177 -7.34 11.54 -8.47
C ASN A 177 -6.08 11.68 -9.33
N ASP A 178 -5.48 12.88 -9.34
CA ASP A 178 -4.24 13.17 -10.08
C ASP A 178 -3.00 12.43 -9.52
N ARG A 179 -3.14 11.75 -8.38
CA ARG A 179 -2.11 10.91 -7.76
C ARG A 179 -2.28 9.42 -8.10
N GLU A 180 -3.33 9.03 -8.83
CA GLU A 180 -3.52 7.66 -9.26
C GLU A 180 -2.81 7.39 -10.60
N TRP A 181 -2.19 6.21 -10.74
CA TRP A 181 -1.54 5.77 -11.97
C TRP A 181 -2.51 5.00 -12.87
N PHE A 182 -2.67 5.43 -14.13
CA PHE A 182 -3.67 4.89 -15.06
C PHE A 182 -3.10 4.01 -16.18
N HIS A 183 -1.79 3.72 -16.16
CA HIS A 183 -1.15 2.97 -17.25
C HIS A 183 -0.93 1.50 -16.94
N ASP A 184 -1.05 1.12 -15.66
CA ASP A 184 -0.94 -0.26 -15.21
C ASP A 184 -1.68 -0.44 -13.90
N THR A 185 -2.14 -1.68 -13.62
CA THR A 185 -2.80 -2.01 -12.36
C THR A 185 -2.51 -3.45 -11.95
N LEU A 186 -2.53 -3.71 -10.65
CA LEU A 186 -2.33 -5.04 -10.08
C LEU A 186 -3.42 -5.32 -9.05
N TYR A 187 -3.81 -6.59 -8.96
CA TYR A 187 -4.72 -7.02 -7.91
C TYR A 187 -3.97 -7.21 -6.58
N ILE A 188 -4.57 -6.79 -5.48
CA ILE A 188 -3.90 -6.74 -4.17
C ILE A 188 -3.37 -8.09 -3.72
N GLU A 189 -4.13 -9.19 -3.89
CA GLU A 189 -3.69 -10.52 -3.47
C GLU A 189 -2.49 -11.02 -4.30
N ASP A 190 -2.29 -10.53 -5.53
CA ASP A 190 -1.18 -10.92 -6.40
C ASP A 190 0.15 -10.25 -6.02
N ILE A 191 0.14 -9.18 -5.24
CA ILE A 191 1.36 -8.41 -4.93
C ILE A 191 1.98 -8.75 -3.58
N VAL A 192 1.21 -9.25 -2.62
CA VAL A 192 1.69 -9.45 -1.24
C VAL A 192 2.87 -10.43 -1.21
N ASP A 193 2.72 -11.60 -1.83
CA ASP A 193 3.78 -12.62 -1.86
C ASP A 193 5.05 -12.15 -2.57
N PRO A 194 4.99 -11.58 -3.78
CA PRO A 194 6.17 -11.00 -4.43
C PRO A 194 6.89 -9.96 -3.58
N ILE A 195 6.17 -9.12 -2.85
CA ILE A 195 6.76 -8.09 -1.98
C ILE A 195 7.48 -8.74 -0.79
N LEU A 196 6.84 -9.70 -0.11
CA LEU A 196 7.47 -10.43 1.00
C LEU A 196 8.71 -11.20 0.54
N MET A 197 8.67 -11.85 -0.63
CA MET A 197 9.83 -12.52 -1.22
C MET A 197 10.96 -11.55 -1.58
N LEU A 198 10.65 -10.31 -1.99
CA LEU A 198 11.66 -9.28 -2.24
C LEU A 198 12.30 -8.80 -0.93
N ALA A 199 11.52 -8.67 0.14
CA ALA A 199 12.02 -8.28 1.46
C ALA A 199 13.09 -9.23 2.02
N GLU A 200 13.08 -10.51 1.62
CA GLU A 200 14.06 -11.51 2.03
C GLU A 200 15.41 -11.43 1.27
N LYS A 201 15.44 -10.67 0.18
CA LYS A 201 16.64 -10.51 -0.66
C LYS A 201 17.53 -9.38 -0.17
N THR A 202 18.68 -9.20 -0.83
CA THR A 202 19.52 -8.01 -0.66
C THR A 202 18.74 -6.75 -1.02
N SER A 203 18.94 -5.66 -0.28
CA SER A 203 18.29 -4.36 -0.52
C SER A 203 18.35 -3.94 -1.97
N ALA A 204 17.22 -3.55 -2.53
CA ALA A 204 17.13 -3.13 -3.92
C ALA A 204 15.89 -2.23 -4.16
N SER A 205 15.94 -1.49 -5.25
CA SER A 205 14.76 -0.81 -5.78
C SER A 205 14.10 -1.70 -6.83
N SER A 206 12.80 -1.93 -6.71
CA SER A 206 12.03 -2.75 -7.62
C SER A 206 10.74 -2.05 -8.04
N ILE A 207 10.32 -2.24 -9.28
CA ILE A 207 8.99 -1.83 -9.76
C ILE A 207 8.18 -3.08 -10.09
N LEU A 208 6.97 -3.18 -9.55
CA LEU A 208 6.03 -4.22 -9.92
C LEU A 208 5.24 -3.79 -11.15
N LYS A 209 5.08 -4.70 -12.10
CA LYS A 209 4.29 -4.48 -13.31
C LYS A 209 3.41 -5.69 -13.59
N SER A 210 2.24 -5.43 -14.17
CA SER A 210 1.40 -6.51 -14.69
C SER A 210 2.09 -7.22 -15.87
N GLU A 211 1.85 -8.52 -15.98
CA GLU A 211 2.21 -9.27 -17.20
C GLU A 211 1.42 -8.83 -18.44
N ASP A 212 0.25 -8.22 -18.22
CA ASP A 212 -0.60 -7.67 -19.27
C ASP A 212 -0.46 -6.13 -19.35
N PRO A 213 0.17 -5.57 -20.37
CA PRO A 213 0.36 -4.13 -20.50
C PRO A 213 -0.96 -3.34 -20.65
N ASN A 214 -2.07 -4.02 -20.92
CA ASN A 214 -3.40 -3.43 -21.05
C ASN A 214 -4.29 -3.73 -19.83
N HIS A 215 -3.74 -4.21 -18.74
CA HIS A 215 -4.51 -4.65 -17.57
C HIS A 215 -5.43 -3.55 -17.04
N TRP A 216 -4.89 -2.35 -16.81
CA TRP A 216 -5.69 -1.21 -16.36
C TRP A 216 -6.86 -0.93 -17.29
N ARG A 217 -6.60 -0.91 -18.62
CA ARG A 217 -7.64 -0.63 -19.63
C ARG A 217 -8.73 -1.71 -19.64
N LYS A 218 -8.37 -2.98 -19.53
CA LYS A 218 -9.35 -4.07 -19.44
C LYS A 218 -10.24 -3.95 -18.21
N CYS A 219 -9.67 -3.60 -17.05
CA CYS A 219 -10.44 -3.33 -15.83
C CYS A 219 -11.37 -2.12 -16.02
N ALA A 220 -10.87 -1.04 -16.62
CA ALA A 220 -11.63 0.18 -16.89
C ALA A 220 -12.81 -0.09 -17.84
N ASP A 221 -12.59 -0.84 -18.91
CA ASP A 221 -13.64 -1.23 -19.87
C ASP A 221 -14.72 -2.10 -19.19
N TYR A 222 -14.31 -3.04 -18.34
CA TYR A 222 -15.25 -3.87 -17.57
C TYR A 222 -16.12 -3.05 -16.64
N LEU A 223 -15.56 -2.02 -16.02
CA LEU A 223 -16.27 -1.06 -15.17
C LEU A 223 -17.02 0.02 -15.95
N SER A 224 -16.98 0.00 -17.29
CA SER A 224 -17.56 1.03 -18.15
C SER A 224 -17.02 2.44 -17.88
N ILE A 225 -15.73 2.54 -17.53
CA ILE A 225 -15.04 3.82 -17.37
C ILE A 225 -14.77 4.39 -18.77
N PRO A 226 -15.26 5.62 -19.07
CA PRO A 226 -15.08 6.24 -20.38
C PRO A 226 -13.59 6.37 -20.73
N ASN A 227 -13.29 6.19 -22.02
CA ASN A 227 -11.94 6.43 -22.54
C ASN A 227 -11.73 7.93 -22.76
N GLU A 228 -11.57 8.68 -21.69
CA GLU A 228 -11.26 10.12 -21.75
C GLU A 228 -9.72 10.28 -21.68
N GLU A 229 -9.04 9.91 -22.76
CA GLU A 229 -7.57 9.93 -22.81
C GLU A 229 -6.95 11.22 -22.30
N ASP A 230 -7.58 12.37 -22.54
CA ASP A 230 -7.05 13.66 -22.11
C ASP A 230 -7.09 13.86 -20.59
N LYS A 231 -8.05 13.25 -19.89
CA LYS A 231 -8.15 13.34 -18.41
C LYS A 231 -7.17 12.41 -17.69
N PHE A 232 -6.75 11.32 -18.35
CA PHE A 232 -5.81 10.34 -17.80
C PHE A 232 -4.36 10.58 -18.24
N LYS A 233 -4.11 11.59 -19.10
CA LYS A 233 -2.79 11.88 -19.67
C LYS A 233 -1.82 12.64 -18.76
N HIS A 234 -2.23 13.08 -17.58
CA HIS A 234 -1.39 13.91 -16.73
C HIS A 234 -0.10 13.25 -16.22
N HIS A 235 0.09 11.96 -16.51
CA HIS A 235 1.27 11.18 -16.12
C HIS A 235 2.02 10.55 -17.30
N ASN A 236 1.99 11.17 -18.49
CA ASN A 236 2.62 10.67 -19.72
C ASN A 236 4.18 10.78 -19.74
N GLY A 237 4.83 10.87 -18.61
CA GLY A 237 6.28 10.80 -18.51
C GLY A 237 6.80 9.36 -18.67
N THR A 238 7.87 9.18 -19.39
CA THR A 238 8.62 7.92 -19.40
C THR A 238 9.22 7.70 -18.02
N LEU A 239 8.86 6.59 -17.35
CA LEU A 239 9.45 6.23 -16.08
C LEU A 239 10.96 6.03 -16.24
N ASN A 240 11.76 6.74 -15.46
CA ASN A 240 13.19 6.45 -15.41
C ASN A 240 13.41 5.21 -14.54
N THR A 241 13.56 4.06 -15.19
CA THR A 241 13.77 2.77 -14.55
C THR A 241 15.24 2.33 -14.54
N THR A 242 16.17 3.25 -14.81
CA THR A 242 17.61 2.97 -14.76
C THR A 242 17.97 2.54 -13.34
N HIS A 243 18.62 1.38 -13.19
CA HIS A 243 18.98 0.78 -11.89
C HIS A 243 17.81 0.28 -11.02
N ILE A 244 16.62 0.08 -11.60
CA ILE A 244 15.46 -0.48 -10.90
C ILE A 244 15.13 -1.86 -11.46
N ASN A 245 14.96 -2.85 -10.59
CA ASN A 245 14.56 -4.19 -10.99
C ASN A 245 13.09 -4.19 -11.41
N ILE A 246 12.79 -4.71 -12.59
CA ILE A 246 11.40 -4.87 -13.05
C ILE A 246 10.94 -6.28 -12.66
N ILE A 247 9.89 -6.34 -11.86
CA ILE A 247 9.25 -7.58 -11.43
C ILE A 247 7.91 -7.69 -12.12
N ILE A 248 7.77 -8.70 -12.96
CA ILE A 248 6.50 -9.00 -13.62
C ILE A 248 5.66 -9.85 -12.67
N VAL A 249 4.52 -9.30 -12.28
CA VAL A 249 3.55 -9.98 -11.40
C VAL A 249 2.58 -10.75 -12.30
N LYS A 250 2.47 -12.05 -12.05
CA LYS A 250 1.50 -12.92 -12.72
C LYS A 250 0.18 -12.86 -11.97
N SER A 251 -0.90 -12.66 -12.70
CA SER A 251 -2.24 -12.71 -12.13
C SER A 251 -2.65 -14.14 -11.82
N HIS A 252 -3.06 -14.43 -10.59
CA HIS A 252 -3.62 -15.71 -10.20
C HIS A 252 -5.08 -15.88 -10.61
N PHE A 253 -5.76 -14.74 -10.87
CA PHE A 253 -7.18 -14.67 -11.23
C PHE A 253 -7.38 -13.84 -12.49
N LEU A 254 -8.51 -14.06 -13.15
CA LEU A 254 -8.96 -13.13 -14.17
C LEU A 254 -9.24 -11.75 -13.53
N PHE A 255 -8.89 -10.67 -14.22
CA PHE A 255 -9.13 -9.31 -13.71
C PHE A 255 -10.60 -9.08 -13.31
N SER A 256 -11.55 -9.68 -14.05
CA SER A 256 -12.97 -9.62 -13.75
C SER A 256 -13.32 -10.27 -12.40
N GLU A 257 -12.65 -11.36 -12.03
CA GLU A 257 -12.85 -12.01 -10.73
C GLU A 257 -12.37 -11.12 -9.59
N GLY A 258 -11.22 -10.47 -9.74
CA GLY A 258 -10.71 -9.49 -8.77
C GLY A 258 -11.67 -8.32 -8.56
N ILE A 259 -12.21 -7.77 -9.65
CA ILE A 259 -13.22 -6.70 -9.61
C ILE A 259 -14.51 -7.18 -8.93
N GLU A 260 -14.99 -8.39 -9.23
CA GLU A 260 -16.20 -8.94 -8.59
C GLU A 260 -15.99 -9.25 -7.10
N LYS A 261 -14.77 -9.67 -6.68
CA LYS A 261 -14.42 -9.79 -5.25
C LYS A 261 -14.51 -8.42 -4.56
N GLN A 262 -13.91 -7.37 -5.14
CA GLN A 262 -13.97 -6.00 -4.63
C GLN A 262 -15.42 -5.49 -4.54
N LYS A 263 -16.22 -5.72 -5.58
CA LYS A 263 -17.64 -5.34 -5.62
C LYS A 263 -18.47 -6.06 -4.56
N ARG A 264 -18.22 -7.36 -4.34
CA ARG A 264 -18.89 -8.14 -3.30
C ARG A 264 -18.56 -7.60 -1.92
N HIS A 265 -17.30 -7.35 -1.66
CA HIS A 265 -16.84 -6.76 -0.40
C HIS A 265 -17.51 -5.40 -0.14
N LEU A 266 -17.55 -4.52 -1.14
CA LEU A 266 -18.21 -3.22 -1.02
C LEU A 266 -19.71 -3.35 -0.68
N LYS A 267 -20.41 -4.35 -1.26
CA LYS A 267 -21.81 -4.64 -0.92
C LYS A 267 -21.98 -5.07 0.54
N LEU A 268 -21.04 -5.86 1.07
CA LEU A 268 -21.09 -6.30 2.46
C LEU A 268 -20.88 -5.13 3.41
N LEU A 269 -19.92 -4.24 3.13
CA LEU A 269 -19.70 -3.01 3.90
C LEU A 269 -20.98 -2.15 3.94
N GLN A 270 -21.61 -1.91 2.79
CA GLN A 270 -22.84 -1.12 2.73
C GLN A 270 -24.03 -1.77 3.45
N ALA A 271 -24.04 -3.09 3.55
CA ALA A 271 -25.07 -3.82 4.28
C ALA A 271 -24.83 -3.91 5.80
N GLY A 272 -23.71 -3.37 6.31
CA GLY A 272 -23.28 -3.49 7.70
C GLY A 272 -23.09 -4.95 8.13
N ARG A 273 -22.55 -5.80 7.24
CA ARG A 273 -22.39 -7.25 7.45
C ARG A 273 -20.93 -7.72 7.47
N ILE A 274 -20.01 -6.77 7.59
CA ILE A 274 -18.59 -7.06 7.87
C ILE A 274 -18.29 -6.56 9.27
#